data_e9f60c15fb713540cab3a1c80feba1cc
#
_entry.id   e9f60c15fb713540cab3a1c80feba1cc
#
_cell.length_a   1.000
_cell.length_b   1.000
_cell.length_c   1.000
_cell.angle_alpha   90.00
_cell.angle_beta   90.00
_cell.angle_gamma   90.00
#
_symmetry.space_group_name_H-M   'P 1'
#
loop_
_entity.id
_entity.type
_entity.pdbx_description
1 polymer ?
#
loop_
_entity_poly.entity_id
_entity_poly.type
_entity_poly.pdbx_seq_one_letter_code
_entity_poly.pdbx_strand_id
1 'polypeptide(L)'
;DVYKRQQVVLVDSKFSHLPDVVARGRQVMANMERVASLFLVKTVYSALISLGVVLTQIPFPYLPRHITYIGALTIGMPAFILALAPNTRRYIPGFLRRVVHFALPGGIATALSILADSWLLPKFMGWDAQHSAAQLGMLRGINAIILLMMGIFVLARVARPLNSWRGGLVLAFAVAGVAGLFIPPVARFFALVIPSGEMLAATGVALVVSAIVFVLCLWCVPKMVAIFSRFKKTRQC
;
A
#
# COMPACT_ATOMS: atom_id res chain seq x y z
N ASP A 1 -42.43 16.45 -6.28
CA ASP A 1 -41.82 16.13 -4.97
C ASP A 1 -41.63 14.66 -4.67
N VAL A 2 -42.32 13.75 -5.33
CA VAL A 2 -42.13 12.31 -5.18
C VAL A 2 -40.75 11.87 -5.68
N TYR A 3 -40.24 12.47 -6.75
CA TYR A 3 -38.90 12.17 -7.32
C TYR A 3 -37.75 12.50 -6.36
N LYS A 4 -37.89 13.48 -5.48
CA LYS A 4 -36.85 13.89 -4.52
C LYS A 4 -36.60 12.87 -3.41
N ARG A 5 -37.52 11.92 -3.19
CA ARG A 5 -37.40 10.88 -2.17
C ARG A 5 -37.00 9.51 -2.73
N GLN A 6 -36.85 9.41 -4.04
CA GLN A 6 -36.48 8.16 -4.72
C GLN A 6 -34.95 8.06 -4.82
N GLN A 7 -34.40 6.96 -4.40
CA GLN A 7 -32.96 6.67 -4.50
C GLN A 7 -32.56 6.17 -5.88
N VAL A 8 -33.48 5.57 -6.64
CA VAL A 8 -33.29 5.05 -8.00
C VAL A 8 -34.51 5.35 -8.82
N VAL A 9 -34.35 5.92 -10.01
CA VAL A 9 -35.42 6.19 -10.99
C VAL A 9 -35.10 5.45 -12.29
N LEU A 10 -36.01 4.62 -12.74
CA LEU A 10 -35.93 3.96 -14.06
C LEU A 10 -36.53 4.88 -15.12
N VAL A 11 -35.69 5.48 -15.96
CA VAL A 11 -36.08 6.48 -16.95
C VAL A 11 -37.05 5.93 -17.97
N ASP A 12 -36.86 4.67 -18.38
CA ASP A 12 -37.69 3.96 -19.37
C ASP A 12 -38.76 3.07 -18.73
N SER A 13 -38.97 3.16 -17.41
CA SER A 13 -39.98 2.41 -16.65
C SER A 13 -39.95 0.88 -16.84
N LYS A 14 -38.84 0.32 -17.40
CA LYS A 14 -38.69 -1.11 -17.61
C LYS A 14 -38.04 -1.77 -16.41
N PHE A 15 -38.80 -2.58 -15.68
CA PHE A 15 -38.33 -3.34 -14.53
C PHE A 15 -37.22 -4.36 -14.87
N SER A 16 -37.14 -4.79 -16.14
CA SER A 16 -36.10 -5.71 -16.64
C SER A 16 -34.66 -5.20 -16.47
N HIS A 17 -34.46 -3.89 -16.34
CA HIS A 17 -33.12 -3.29 -16.10
C HIS A 17 -32.66 -3.33 -14.63
N LEU A 18 -33.56 -3.62 -13.70
CA LEU A 18 -33.23 -3.63 -12.26
C LEU A 18 -32.15 -4.67 -11.87
N PRO A 19 -32.15 -5.90 -12.41
CA PRO A 19 -31.08 -6.87 -12.14
C PRO A 19 -29.70 -6.37 -12.57
N ASP A 20 -29.61 -5.70 -13.73
CA ASP A 20 -28.35 -5.12 -14.22
C ASP A 20 -27.87 -3.98 -13.36
N VAL A 21 -28.76 -3.10 -12.92
CA VAL A 21 -28.44 -2.01 -11.98
C VAL A 21 -27.87 -2.57 -10.67
N VAL A 22 -28.52 -3.60 -10.12
CA VAL A 22 -28.06 -4.26 -8.89
C VAL A 22 -26.70 -4.94 -9.10
N ALA A 23 -26.49 -5.61 -10.26
CA ALA A 23 -25.22 -6.25 -10.59
C ALA A 23 -24.08 -5.20 -10.69
N ARG A 24 -24.34 -4.06 -11.35
CA ARG A 24 -23.39 -2.93 -11.43
C ARG A 24 -23.10 -2.33 -10.07
N GLY A 25 -24.11 -2.10 -9.25
CA GLY A 25 -23.93 -1.60 -7.88
C GLY A 25 -23.05 -2.53 -7.02
N ARG A 26 -23.26 -3.85 -7.12
CA ARG A 26 -22.42 -4.83 -6.42
C ARG A 26 -20.97 -4.82 -6.93
N GLN A 27 -20.76 -4.69 -8.23
CA GLN A 27 -19.44 -4.58 -8.84
C GLN A 27 -18.68 -3.36 -8.29
N VAL A 28 -19.33 -2.18 -8.29
CA VAL A 28 -18.76 -0.94 -7.78
C VAL A 28 -18.36 -1.07 -6.32
N MET A 29 -19.27 -1.57 -5.47
CA MET A 29 -18.99 -1.73 -4.04
C MET A 29 -17.82 -2.69 -3.75
N ALA A 30 -17.76 -3.81 -4.45
CA ALA A 30 -16.69 -4.79 -4.26
C ALA A 30 -15.32 -4.30 -4.78
N ASN A 31 -15.30 -3.51 -5.86
CA ASN A 31 -14.08 -2.93 -6.38
C ASN A 31 -13.63 -1.73 -5.52
N MET A 32 -14.56 -0.92 -5.01
CA MET A 32 -14.28 0.17 -4.08
C MET A 32 -13.59 -0.33 -2.80
N GLU A 33 -13.93 -1.50 -2.30
CA GLU A 33 -13.26 -2.10 -1.14
C GLU A 33 -11.76 -2.33 -1.40
N ARG A 34 -11.40 -2.78 -2.60
CA ARG A 34 -10.00 -2.98 -3.01
C ARG A 34 -9.25 -1.65 -3.14
N VAL A 35 -9.85 -0.69 -3.82
CA VAL A 35 -9.28 0.64 -4.01
C VAL A 35 -9.09 1.33 -2.67
N ALA A 36 -10.12 1.36 -1.83
CA ALA A 36 -10.05 1.94 -0.49
C ALA A 36 -8.96 1.29 0.38
N SER A 37 -8.76 -0.03 0.27
CA SER A 37 -7.70 -0.73 0.99
C SER A 37 -6.31 -0.25 0.60
N LEU A 38 -6.04 -0.06 -0.70
CA LEU A 38 -4.74 0.46 -1.19
C LEU A 38 -4.47 1.88 -0.67
N PHE A 39 -5.45 2.76 -0.75
CA PHE A 39 -5.31 4.15 -0.28
C PHE A 39 -5.15 4.22 1.24
N LEU A 40 -5.90 3.41 1.99
CA LEU A 40 -5.81 3.42 3.45
C LEU A 40 -4.47 2.89 3.95
N VAL A 41 -3.87 1.88 3.30
CA VAL A 41 -2.50 1.42 3.62
C VAL A 41 -1.52 2.59 3.50
N LYS A 42 -1.62 3.38 2.40
CA LYS A 42 -0.77 4.56 2.20
C LYS A 42 -0.94 5.58 3.32
N THR A 43 -2.17 5.88 3.70
CA THR A 43 -2.47 6.82 4.78
C THR A 43 -1.88 6.35 6.11
N VAL A 44 -2.02 5.05 6.43
CA VAL A 44 -1.51 4.47 7.67
C VAL A 44 0.02 4.56 7.73
N TYR A 45 0.74 4.08 6.69
CA TYR A 45 2.20 4.13 6.75
C TYR A 45 2.74 5.57 6.71
N SER A 46 2.11 6.47 5.93
CA SER A 46 2.56 7.86 5.88
C SER A 46 2.39 8.57 7.23
N ALA A 47 1.28 8.35 7.92
CA ALA A 47 1.04 8.90 9.24
C ALA A 47 2.05 8.36 10.27
N LEU A 48 2.29 7.05 10.28
CA LEU A 48 3.22 6.40 11.20
C LEU A 48 4.68 6.81 10.94
N ILE A 49 5.09 6.91 9.67
CA ILE A 49 6.44 7.37 9.32
C ILE A 49 6.62 8.82 9.72
N SER A 50 5.65 9.71 9.44
CA SER A 50 5.73 11.11 9.85
C SER A 50 5.84 11.24 11.37
N LEU A 51 5.03 10.49 12.11
CA LEU A 51 5.10 10.46 13.58
C LEU A 51 6.46 9.92 14.05
N GLY A 52 6.94 8.82 13.47
CA GLY A 52 8.24 8.22 13.81
C GLY A 52 9.39 9.17 13.57
N VAL A 53 9.41 9.87 12.43
CA VAL A 53 10.43 10.88 12.08
C VAL A 53 10.46 12.01 13.13
N VAL A 54 9.30 12.53 13.53
CA VAL A 54 9.20 13.59 14.54
C VAL A 54 9.70 13.11 15.89
N LEU A 55 9.34 11.90 16.30
CA LEU A 55 9.74 11.35 17.61
C LEU A 55 11.22 10.97 17.69
N THR A 56 11.81 10.49 16.59
CA THR A 56 13.21 10.02 16.55
C THR A 56 14.18 11.04 16.00
N GLN A 57 13.69 12.18 15.51
CA GLN A 57 14.47 13.27 14.92
C GLN A 57 15.45 12.83 13.81
N ILE A 58 15.09 11.77 13.09
CA ILE A 58 15.83 11.31 11.92
C ILE A 58 15.48 12.13 10.67
N PRO A 59 16.38 12.24 9.68
CA PRO A 59 16.05 12.85 8.40
C PRO A 59 14.90 12.10 7.71
N PHE A 60 14.06 12.83 6.97
CA PHE A 60 12.91 12.22 6.30
C PHE A 60 13.38 11.12 5.32
N PRO A 61 12.83 9.88 5.43
CA PRO A 61 13.42 8.67 4.83
C PRO A 61 13.27 8.56 3.31
N TYR A 62 12.49 9.42 2.69
CA TYR A 62 12.27 9.44 1.23
C TYR A 62 11.91 10.84 0.74
N LEU A 63 12.00 11.04 -0.58
CA LEU A 63 11.59 12.29 -1.24
C LEU A 63 10.13 12.24 -1.69
N PRO A 64 9.41 13.37 -1.79
CA PRO A 64 8.04 13.42 -2.32
C PRO A 64 7.91 12.78 -3.70
N ARG A 65 8.91 12.95 -4.58
CA ARG A 65 8.95 12.33 -5.91
C ARG A 65 9.01 10.79 -5.87
N HIS A 66 9.65 10.19 -4.85
CA HIS A 66 9.60 8.74 -4.65
C HIS A 66 8.18 8.26 -4.39
N ILE A 67 7.42 8.98 -3.54
CA ILE A 67 6.01 8.63 -3.25
C ILE A 67 5.15 8.76 -4.50
N THR A 68 5.41 9.76 -5.35
CA THR A 68 4.68 9.94 -6.60
C THR A 68 4.92 8.76 -7.55
N TYR A 69 6.18 8.37 -7.75
CA TYR A 69 6.54 7.23 -8.59
C TYR A 69 5.93 5.92 -8.06
N ILE A 70 6.20 5.61 -6.81
CA ILE A 70 5.76 4.37 -6.18
C ILE A 70 4.23 4.35 -6.06
N GLY A 71 3.61 5.47 -5.68
CA GLY A 71 2.16 5.59 -5.55
C GLY A 71 1.44 5.44 -6.90
N ALA A 72 1.99 5.93 -8.00
CA ALA A 72 1.45 5.71 -9.33
C ALA A 72 1.44 4.23 -9.70
N LEU A 73 2.56 3.51 -9.47
CA LEU A 73 2.72 2.11 -9.85
C LEU A 73 2.07 1.11 -8.91
N THR A 74 1.97 1.41 -7.62
CA THR A 74 1.45 0.45 -6.64
C THR A 74 0.02 0.73 -6.19
N ILE A 75 -0.47 1.96 -6.40
CA ILE A 75 -1.80 2.38 -5.95
C ILE A 75 -2.62 2.94 -7.11
N GLY A 76 -2.20 4.06 -7.73
CA GLY A 76 -3.03 4.82 -8.64
C GLY A 76 -3.46 4.04 -9.88
N MET A 77 -2.50 3.63 -10.71
CA MET A 77 -2.79 2.86 -11.93
C MET A 77 -3.43 1.49 -11.64
N PRO A 78 -2.88 0.69 -10.69
CA PRO A 78 -3.52 -0.59 -10.35
C PRO A 78 -4.94 -0.43 -9.79
N ALA A 79 -5.18 0.58 -8.95
CA ALA A 79 -6.51 0.84 -8.39
C ALA A 79 -7.53 1.16 -9.49
N PHE A 80 -7.13 1.97 -10.46
CA PHE A 80 -7.98 2.29 -11.61
C PHE A 80 -8.34 1.03 -12.43
N ILE A 81 -7.35 0.21 -12.76
CA ILE A 81 -7.58 -1.04 -13.52
C ILE A 81 -8.43 -2.03 -12.71
N LEU A 82 -8.17 -2.17 -11.40
CA LEU A 82 -8.94 -3.04 -10.53
C LEU A 82 -10.38 -2.54 -10.30
N ALA A 83 -10.61 -1.22 -10.36
CA ALA A 83 -11.94 -0.63 -10.26
C ALA A 83 -12.83 -0.98 -11.47
N LEU A 84 -12.26 -1.13 -12.66
CA LEU A 84 -12.95 -1.52 -13.88
C LEU A 84 -13.19 -3.04 -13.98
N ALA A 85 -12.53 -3.83 -13.14
CA ALA A 85 -12.60 -5.29 -13.20
C ALA A 85 -14.03 -5.82 -12.99
N PRO A 86 -14.48 -6.81 -13.76
CA PRO A 86 -15.76 -7.46 -13.53
C PRO A 86 -15.73 -8.15 -12.15
N ASN A 87 -16.81 -7.98 -11.37
CA ASN A 87 -16.93 -8.54 -10.05
C ASN A 87 -18.39 -8.89 -9.75
N THR A 88 -18.66 -10.18 -9.57
CA THR A 88 -20.00 -10.72 -9.32
C THR A 88 -20.25 -11.01 -7.82
N ARG A 89 -19.34 -10.62 -6.94
CA ARG A 89 -19.49 -10.89 -5.50
C ARG A 89 -20.74 -10.22 -4.94
N ARG A 90 -21.46 -10.94 -4.10
CA ARG A 90 -22.56 -10.39 -3.32
C ARG A 90 -22.03 -9.36 -2.32
N TYR A 91 -22.82 -8.34 -2.04
CA TYR A 91 -22.51 -7.38 -0.98
C TYR A 91 -22.44 -8.09 0.38
N ILE A 92 -21.37 -7.82 1.11
CA ILE A 92 -21.16 -8.30 2.47
C ILE A 92 -21.10 -7.07 3.38
N PRO A 93 -21.95 -6.98 4.44
CA PRO A 93 -21.91 -5.87 5.37
C PRO A 93 -20.57 -5.76 6.11
N GLY A 94 -20.22 -4.55 6.60
CA GLY A 94 -18.97 -4.33 7.34
C GLY A 94 -17.78 -3.94 6.46
N PHE A 95 -18.01 -3.21 5.37
CA PHE A 95 -17.01 -2.66 4.45
C PHE A 95 -15.84 -2.00 5.18
N LEU A 96 -16.10 -1.00 6.03
CA LEU A 96 -15.07 -0.26 6.73
C LEU A 96 -14.20 -1.15 7.62
N ARG A 97 -14.80 -2.08 8.33
CA ARG A 97 -14.07 -3.02 9.20
C ARG A 97 -13.10 -3.89 8.38
N ARG A 98 -13.53 -4.37 7.21
CA ARG A 98 -12.67 -5.19 6.34
C ARG A 98 -11.52 -4.38 5.77
N VAL A 99 -11.79 -3.16 5.29
CA VAL A 99 -10.76 -2.26 4.75
C VAL A 99 -9.72 -1.92 5.81
N VAL A 100 -10.15 -1.54 7.02
CA VAL A 100 -9.24 -1.24 8.14
C VAL A 100 -8.44 -2.48 8.56
N HIS A 101 -9.10 -3.63 8.70
CA HIS A 101 -8.44 -4.89 9.08
C HIS A 101 -7.40 -5.35 8.06
N PHE A 102 -7.58 -4.99 6.79
CA PHE A 102 -6.61 -5.23 5.74
C PHE A 102 -5.48 -4.20 5.75
N ALA A 103 -5.81 -2.92 5.90
CA ALA A 103 -4.87 -1.82 5.71
C ALA A 103 -3.90 -1.64 6.89
N LEU A 104 -4.37 -1.89 8.13
CA LEU A 104 -3.52 -1.72 9.32
C LEU A 104 -2.25 -2.60 9.29
N PRO A 105 -2.32 -3.93 9.05
CA PRO A 105 -1.11 -4.75 9.02
C PRO A 105 -0.11 -4.31 7.95
N GLY A 106 -0.60 -4.02 6.74
CA GLY A 106 0.25 -3.59 5.63
C GLY A 106 0.89 -2.21 5.88
N GLY A 107 0.11 -1.27 6.40
CA GLY A 107 0.61 0.07 6.74
C GLY A 107 1.61 0.07 7.89
N ILE A 108 1.33 -0.68 8.96
CA ILE A 108 2.25 -0.83 10.10
C ILE A 108 3.55 -1.51 9.65
N ALA A 109 3.47 -2.60 8.89
CA ALA A 109 4.65 -3.29 8.40
C ALA A 109 5.54 -2.38 7.56
N THR A 110 4.95 -1.62 6.62
CA THR A 110 5.69 -0.66 5.78
C THR A 110 6.35 0.42 6.62
N ALA A 111 5.62 1.00 7.59
CA ALA A 111 6.15 2.04 8.45
C ALA A 111 7.31 1.52 9.33
N LEU A 112 7.14 0.35 9.94
CA LEU A 112 8.19 -0.26 10.77
C LEU A 112 9.46 -0.57 9.96
N SER A 113 9.31 -1.12 8.76
CA SER A 113 10.46 -1.40 7.88
C SER A 113 11.22 -0.13 7.54
N ILE A 114 10.54 0.91 7.06
CA ILE A 114 11.17 2.18 6.67
C ILE A 114 11.83 2.89 7.87
N LEU A 115 11.18 2.92 9.02
CA LEU A 115 11.75 3.54 10.22
C LEU A 115 12.92 2.73 10.77
N ALA A 116 12.82 1.40 10.80
CA ALA A 116 13.91 0.54 11.22
C ALA A 116 15.14 0.68 10.32
N ASP A 117 14.96 0.66 9.01
CA ASP A 117 16.05 0.86 8.05
C ASP A 117 16.69 2.24 8.21
N SER A 118 15.87 3.28 8.36
CA SER A 118 16.36 4.66 8.52
C SER A 118 17.15 4.87 9.82
N TRP A 119 16.89 4.07 10.84
CA TRP A 119 17.56 4.17 12.13
C TRP A 119 18.73 3.19 12.26
N LEU A 120 18.61 1.97 11.76
CA LEU A 120 19.60 0.92 11.91
C LEU A 120 20.68 0.98 10.83
N LEU A 121 20.30 1.19 9.57
CA LEU A 121 21.23 1.11 8.44
C LEU A 121 22.40 2.10 8.56
N PRO A 122 22.19 3.39 8.90
CA PRO A 122 23.30 4.32 9.10
C PRO A 122 24.26 3.85 10.20
N LYS A 123 23.74 3.26 11.28
CA LYS A 123 24.56 2.75 12.39
C LYS A 123 25.42 1.55 11.99
N PHE A 124 24.85 0.60 11.23
CA PHE A 124 25.58 -0.57 10.78
C PHE A 124 26.62 -0.26 9.70
N MET A 125 26.31 0.70 8.83
CA MET A 125 27.19 1.09 7.73
C MET A 125 28.19 2.19 8.14
N GLY A 126 28.07 2.76 9.35
CA GLY A 126 28.88 3.89 9.77
C GLY A 126 28.59 5.19 9.00
N TRP A 127 27.36 5.34 8.50
CA TRP A 127 26.96 6.51 7.72
C TRP A 127 26.52 7.67 8.62
N ASP A 128 26.99 8.86 8.26
CA ASP A 128 26.48 10.11 8.85
C ASP A 128 25.41 10.72 7.93
N ALA A 129 24.22 10.13 7.96
CA ALA A 129 23.10 10.58 7.14
C ALA A 129 22.54 11.95 7.55
N GLN A 130 22.95 12.51 8.70
CA GLN A 130 22.54 13.85 9.14
C GLN A 130 23.41 14.94 8.53
N HIS A 131 24.71 14.70 8.37
CA HIS A 131 25.67 15.70 7.90
C HIS A 131 26.16 15.45 6.47
N SER A 132 25.94 14.27 5.89
CA SER A 132 26.33 13.93 4.52
C SER A 132 25.14 13.79 3.59
N ALA A 133 24.98 14.73 2.66
CA ALA A 133 23.91 14.71 1.64
C ALA A 133 24.00 13.48 0.72
N ALA A 134 25.21 12.98 0.44
CA ALA A 134 25.40 11.79 -0.39
C ALA A 134 24.88 10.53 0.31
N GLN A 135 25.25 10.33 1.58
CA GLN A 135 24.81 9.19 2.38
C GLN A 135 23.29 9.22 2.64
N LEU A 136 22.75 10.42 2.89
CA LEU A 136 21.29 10.61 2.97
C LEU A 136 20.60 10.27 1.65
N GLY A 137 21.19 10.62 0.52
CA GLY A 137 20.68 10.23 -0.80
C GLY A 137 20.65 8.72 -1.00
N MET A 138 21.70 8.02 -0.56
CA MET A 138 21.78 6.56 -0.59
C MET A 138 20.72 5.91 0.28
N LEU A 139 20.55 6.37 1.52
CA LEU A 139 19.52 5.89 2.44
C LEU A 139 18.11 6.06 1.86
N ARG A 140 17.83 7.24 1.29
CA ARG A 140 16.55 7.50 0.62
C ARG A 140 16.30 6.60 -0.58
N GLY A 141 17.34 6.28 -1.33
CA GLY A 141 17.27 5.34 -2.46
C GLY A 141 16.90 3.93 -2.00
N ILE A 142 17.54 3.42 -0.95
CA ILE A 142 17.22 2.11 -0.36
C ILE A 142 15.77 2.10 0.15
N ASN A 143 15.38 3.09 0.91
CA ASN A 143 14.00 3.20 1.43
C ASN A 143 12.96 3.29 0.31
N ALA A 144 13.27 3.92 -0.83
CA ALA A 144 12.38 3.95 -1.99
C ALA A 144 12.20 2.55 -2.59
N ILE A 145 13.25 1.74 -2.67
CA ILE A 145 13.17 0.36 -3.15
C ILE A 145 12.35 -0.51 -2.21
N ILE A 146 12.55 -0.36 -0.90
CA ILE A 146 11.77 -1.08 0.12
C ILE A 146 10.29 -0.68 0.04
N LEU A 147 10.01 0.62 -0.09
CA LEU A 147 8.65 1.12 -0.22
C LEU A 147 7.96 0.60 -1.49
N LEU A 148 8.69 0.49 -2.60
CA LEU A 148 8.20 -0.12 -3.84
C LEU A 148 7.84 -1.59 -3.62
N MET A 149 8.74 -2.38 -3.02
CA MET A 149 8.51 -3.79 -2.71
C MET A 149 7.29 -3.98 -1.81
N MET A 150 7.19 -3.19 -0.73
CA MET A 150 6.05 -3.23 0.18
C MET A 150 4.75 -2.88 -0.53
N GLY A 151 4.77 -1.86 -1.40
CA GLY A 151 3.63 -1.48 -2.23
C GLY A 151 3.19 -2.62 -3.16
N ILE A 152 4.13 -3.34 -3.78
CA ILE A 152 3.83 -4.51 -4.62
C ILE A 152 3.27 -5.67 -3.79
N PHE A 153 3.76 -5.92 -2.58
CA PHE A 153 3.19 -6.95 -1.69
C PHE A 153 1.75 -6.64 -1.29
N VAL A 154 1.47 -5.38 -0.95
CA VAL A 154 0.10 -4.92 -0.67
C VAL A 154 -0.79 -5.07 -1.90
N LEU A 155 -0.31 -4.66 -3.07
CA LEU A 155 -1.03 -4.80 -4.34
C LEU A 155 -1.32 -6.27 -4.66
N ALA A 156 -0.33 -7.16 -4.53
CA ALA A 156 -0.49 -8.59 -4.75
C ALA A 156 -1.56 -9.19 -3.83
N ARG A 157 -1.62 -8.72 -2.59
CA ARG A 157 -2.64 -9.17 -1.64
C ARG A 157 -4.05 -8.68 -1.97
N VAL A 158 -4.19 -7.43 -2.40
CA VAL A 158 -5.48 -6.84 -2.83
C VAL A 158 -5.99 -7.48 -4.13
N ALA A 159 -5.06 -7.79 -5.05
CA ALA A 159 -5.38 -8.36 -6.35
C ALA A 159 -5.81 -9.83 -6.30
N ARG A 160 -5.69 -10.52 -5.17
CA ARG A 160 -6.07 -11.96 -5.06
C ARG A 160 -7.48 -12.24 -5.60
N PRO A 161 -7.68 -13.38 -6.27
CA PRO A 161 -6.74 -14.47 -6.58
C PRO A 161 -5.78 -14.10 -7.72
N LEU A 162 -4.50 -14.54 -7.60
CA LEU A 162 -3.43 -14.23 -8.55
C LEU A 162 -3.40 -15.16 -9.78
N ASN A 163 -4.24 -16.19 -9.82
CA ASN A 163 -4.31 -17.17 -10.90
C ASN A 163 -5.01 -16.65 -12.17
N SER A 164 -5.32 -15.36 -12.20
CA SER A 164 -6.00 -14.69 -13.31
C SER A 164 -5.13 -13.56 -13.88
N TRP A 165 -5.64 -12.81 -14.85
CA TRP A 165 -5.01 -11.59 -15.38
C TRP A 165 -4.49 -10.62 -14.30
N ARG A 166 -5.03 -10.71 -13.06
CA ARG A 166 -4.60 -9.89 -11.91
C ARG A 166 -3.17 -10.21 -11.47
N GLY A 167 -2.75 -11.47 -11.57
CA GLY A 167 -1.35 -11.85 -11.35
C GLY A 167 -0.41 -11.22 -12.38
N GLY A 168 -0.83 -11.23 -13.65
CA GLY A 168 -0.13 -10.54 -14.74
C GLY A 168 -0.04 -9.03 -14.50
N LEU A 169 -1.11 -8.41 -14.01
CA LEU A 169 -1.13 -6.99 -13.64
C LEU A 169 -0.11 -6.67 -12.53
N VAL A 170 -0.09 -7.45 -11.46
CA VAL A 170 0.88 -7.27 -10.36
C VAL A 170 2.31 -7.41 -10.88
N LEU A 171 2.57 -8.44 -11.69
CA LEU A 171 3.89 -8.66 -12.30
C LEU A 171 4.28 -7.51 -13.21
N ALA A 172 3.37 -7.03 -14.05
CA ALA A 172 3.64 -5.89 -14.95
C ALA A 172 4.04 -4.63 -14.18
N PHE A 173 3.32 -4.30 -13.09
CA PHE A 173 3.68 -3.14 -12.26
C PHE A 173 4.95 -3.36 -11.44
N ALA A 174 5.24 -4.58 -11.00
CA ALA A 174 6.50 -4.91 -10.35
C ALA A 174 7.68 -4.74 -11.33
N VAL A 175 7.56 -5.28 -12.53
CA VAL A 175 8.58 -5.12 -13.59
C VAL A 175 8.74 -3.66 -13.98
N ALA A 176 7.65 -2.91 -14.19
CA ALA A 176 7.70 -1.49 -14.50
C ALA A 176 8.38 -0.68 -13.38
N GLY A 177 8.11 -1.01 -12.12
CA GLY A 177 8.75 -0.38 -10.96
C GLY A 177 10.25 -0.61 -10.89
N VAL A 178 10.69 -1.82 -11.19
CA VAL A 178 12.12 -2.15 -11.25
C VAL A 178 12.76 -1.56 -12.51
N ALA A 179 12.12 -1.68 -13.68
CA ALA A 179 12.63 -1.15 -14.94
C ALA A 179 12.87 0.37 -14.89
N GLY A 180 12.02 1.11 -14.18
CA GLY A 180 12.20 2.56 -14.02
C GLY A 180 13.50 2.97 -13.33
N LEU A 181 14.11 2.09 -12.52
CA LEU A 181 15.44 2.31 -11.92
C LEU A 181 16.54 2.34 -13.00
N PHE A 182 16.36 1.56 -14.08
CA PHE A 182 17.36 1.42 -15.16
C PHE A 182 17.15 2.40 -16.33
N ILE A 183 16.04 3.12 -16.36
CA ILE A 183 15.75 4.13 -17.41
C ILE A 183 16.29 5.49 -16.93
N PRO A 184 17.40 6.02 -17.52
CA PRO A 184 18.07 7.20 -17.01
C PRO A 184 17.18 8.44 -16.85
N PRO A 185 16.27 8.79 -17.79
CA PRO A 185 15.38 9.93 -17.61
C PRO A 185 14.44 9.77 -16.41
N VAL A 186 13.90 8.55 -16.20
CA VAL A 186 12.99 8.24 -15.10
C VAL A 186 13.74 8.28 -13.77
N ALA A 187 14.89 7.60 -13.70
CA ALA A 187 15.71 7.54 -12.50
C ALA A 187 16.16 8.95 -12.06
N ARG A 188 16.58 9.81 -12.98
CA ARG A 188 16.95 11.21 -12.68
C ARG A 188 15.76 12.04 -12.21
N PHE A 189 14.64 11.97 -12.91
CA PHE A 189 13.44 12.73 -12.56
C PHE A 189 12.89 12.36 -11.16
N PHE A 190 12.81 11.08 -10.86
CA PHE A 190 12.33 10.59 -9.57
C PHE A 190 13.43 10.44 -8.52
N ALA A 191 14.70 10.76 -8.83
CA ALA A 191 15.86 10.59 -7.96
C ALA A 191 16.03 9.16 -7.42
N LEU A 192 15.76 8.18 -8.26
CA LEU A 192 15.97 6.78 -7.95
C LEU A 192 17.46 6.46 -8.02
N VAL A 193 17.98 5.79 -7.01
CA VAL A 193 19.40 5.39 -6.93
C VAL A 193 19.48 3.88 -7.09
N ILE A 194 20.33 3.43 -8.01
CA ILE A 194 20.62 2.00 -8.16
C ILE A 194 21.66 1.62 -7.10
N PRO A 195 21.37 0.66 -6.21
CA PRO A 195 22.35 0.18 -5.24
C PRO A 195 23.56 -0.45 -5.95
N SER A 196 24.76 -0.07 -5.55
CA SER A 196 26.02 -0.62 -6.08
C SER A 196 26.96 -1.01 -4.95
N GLY A 197 27.81 -1.99 -5.17
CA GLY A 197 28.80 -2.42 -4.20
C GLY A 197 28.19 -2.85 -2.87
N GLU A 198 28.67 -2.27 -1.76
CA GLU A 198 28.18 -2.57 -0.40
C GLU A 198 26.71 -2.22 -0.19
N MET A 199 26.19 -1.20 -0.86
CA MET A 199 24.77 -0.88 -0.83
C MET A 199 23.88 -2.02 -1.34
N LEU A 200 24.34 -2.82 -2.30
CA LEU A 200 23.54 -3.92 -2.84
C LEU A 200 23.27 -4.99 -1.77
N ALA A 201 24.30 -5.35 -1.01
CA ALA A 201 24.16 -6.30 0.09
C ALA A 201 23.24 -5.75 1.19
N ALA A 202 23.43 -4.49 1.60
CA ALA A 202 22.59 -3.81 2.58
C ALA A 202 21.13 -3.75 2.13
N THR A 203 20.88 -3.40 0.86
CA THR A 203 19.54 -3.38 0.28
C THR A 203 18.91 -4.78 0.26
N GLY A 204 19.67 -5.80 -0.09
CA GLY A 204 19.22 -7.19 -0.08
C GLY A 204 18.78 -7.66 1.31
N VAL A 205 19.59 -7.40 2.33
CA VAL A 205 19.25 -7.70 3.74
C VAL A 205 18.01 -6.93 4.17
N ALA A 206 17.94 -5.63 3.91
CA ALA A 206 16.80 -4.79 4.25
C ALA A 206 15.50 -5.28 3.58
N LEU A 207 15.55 -5.70 2.31
CA LEU A 207 14.41 -6.28 1.60
C LEU A 207 13.92 -7.59 2.25
N VAL A 208 14.83 -8.48 2.62
CA VAL A 208 14.47 -9.75 3.28
C VAL A 208 13.86 -9.50 4.66
N VAL A 209 14.48 -8.64 5.47
CA VAL A 209 13.95 -8.28 6.79
C VAL A 209 12.58 -7.63 6.66
N SER A 210 12.41 -6.71 5.72
CA SER A 210 11.13 -6.06 5.47
C SER A 210 10.05 -7.04 5.03
N ALA A 211 10.39 -8.04 4.20
CA ALA A 211 9.47 -9.10 3.81
C ALA A 211 9.03 -9.95 5.01
N ILE A 212 9.96 -10.30 5.90
CA ILE A 212 9.67 -11.02 7.13
C ILE A 212 8.76 -10.19 8.05
N VAL A 213 9.09 -8.92 8.27
CA VAL A 213 8.25 -7.98 9.05
C VAL A 213 6.85 -7.89 8.47
N PHE A 214 6.71 -7.84 7.14
CA PHE A 214 5.41 -7.81 6.48
C PHE A 214 4.58 -9.06 6.79
N VAL A 215 5.16 -10.24 6.65
CA VAL A 215 4.49 -11.51 6.96
C VAL A 215 4.09 -11.59 8.43
N LEU A 216 5.00 -11.21 9.35
CA LEU A 216 4.73 -11.19 10.78
C LEU A 216 3.59 -10.23 11.15
N CYS A 217 3.60 -9.01 10.59
CA CYS A 217 2.53 -8.05 10.83
C CYS A 217 1.18 -8.54 10.30
N LEU A 218 1.16 -9.21 9.15
CA LEU A 218 -0.06 -9.81 8.62
C LEU A 218 -0.65 -10.89 9.54
N TRP A 219 0.18 -11.56 10.32
CA TRP A 219 -0.25 -12.60 11.24
C TRP A 219 -0.60 -12.06 12.64
N CYS A 220 0.21 -11.12 13.17
CA CYS A 220 0.07 -10.60 14.53
C CYS A 220 -1.00 -9.52 14.66
N VAL A 221 -1.02 -8.52 13.77
CA VAL A 221 -1.89 -7.34 13.89
C VAL A 221 -3.39 -7.71 13.91
N PRO A 222 -3.91 -8.60 13.05
CA PRO A 222 -5.32 -9.00 13.12
C PRO A 222 -5.68 -9.69 14.44
N LYS A 223 -4.76 -10.47 15.02
CA LYS A 223 -4.96 -11.12 16.32
C LYS A 223 -5.03 -10.10 17.46
N MET A 224 -4.12 -9.12 17.46
CA MET A 224 -4.13 -8.03 18.45
C MET A 224 -5.42 -7.22 18.39
N VAL A 225 -5.87 -6.84 17.18
CA VAL A 225 -7.14 -6.11 17.00
C VAL A 225 -8.33 -6.93 17.49
N ALA A 226 -8.34 -8.25 17.23
CA ALA A 226 -9.40 -9.14 17.72
C ALA A 226 -9.43 -9.23 19.27
N ILE A 227 -8.26 -9.32 19.91
CA ILE A 227 -8.14 -9.33 21.37
C ILE A 227 -8.67 -8.02 21.96
N PHE A 228 -8.23 -6.87 21.40
CA PHE A 228 -8.66 -5.55 21.88
C PHE A 228 -10.18 -5.34 21.75
N SER A 229 -10.78 -5.85 20.67
CA SER A 229 -12.23 -5.77 20.45
C SER A 229 -13.02 -6.61 21.46
N ARG A 230 -12.46 -7.74 21.93
CA ARG A 230 -13.06 -8.57 23.00
C ARG A 230 -13.03 -7.85 24.35
N PHE A 231 -11.89 -7.24 24.71
CA PHE A 231 -11.77 -6.47 25.97
C PHE A 231 -12.74 -5.29 26.05
N LYS A 232 -12.99 -4.61 24.92
CA LYS A 232 -13.95 -3.49 24.87
C LYS A 232 -15.39 -3.96 25.09
N LYS A 233 -15.74 -5.16 24.63
CA LYS A 233 -17.08 -5.75 24.80
C LYS A 233 -17.35 -6.18 26.24
N THR A 234 -16.33 -6.64 26.97
CA THR A 234 -16.42 -7.06 28.37
C THR A 234 -16.51 -5.87 29.33
N ARG A 235 -16.12 -4.66 28.95
CA ARG A 235 -16.26 -3.45 29.78
C ARG A 235 -17.59 -2.72 29.60
N GLN A 236 -18.43 -3.16 28.68
CA GLN A 236 -19.75 -2.56 28.39
C GLN A 236 -20.91 -3.45 28.88
N CYS A 237 -20.64 -4.59 29.49
CA CYS A 237 -21.52 -5.38 30.33
C CYS A 237 -21.17 -5.16 31.80
#